data_f740447fbb5cd506680186a023cf9ec5
#
_entry.id   f740447fbb5cd506680186a023cf9ec5
#
_cell.length_a   1.000
_cell.length_b   1.000
_cell.length_c   1.000
_cell.angle_alpha   90.00
_cell.angle_beta   90.00
_cell.angle_gamma   90.00
#
_symmetry.space_group_name_H-M   'P 1'
#
loop_
_entity.id
_entity.type
_entity.pdbx_description
1 polymer ?
#
loop_
_entity_poly.entity_id
_entity_poly.type
_entity_poly.pdbx_seq_one_letter_code
_entity_poly.pdbx_strand_id
1 'polypeptide(L)'
;MPPAVKAVTFDAATWRDLGPRMLELERQEWGPRAFSPREMRWQATNRDAVVMTTWDGPILIGFAVAGPAWTDGRASLLNVLIDPAYRGRGLVWPLIAAVERALFARGIRELDIDARVENGFADNVERHYGSRATVIEQDHPSPYGRQRTIRVRVAAKAGRRAPKATRSSRGGKRPAESR
;
A
#
# COMPACT_ATOMS: atom_id res chain seq x y z
N MET A 1 6.45 19.96 6.62
CA MET A 1 5.03 19.68 6.20
C MET A 1 4.84 18.17 6.16
N PRO A 2 3.63 17.64 6.42
CA PRO A 2 3.40 16.21 6.25
C PRO A 2 3.55 15.81 4.77
N PRO A 3 4.02 14.56 4.49
CA PRO A 3 4.13 14.06 3.14
C PRO A 3 2.80 14.14 2.38
N ALA A 4 2.86 14.58 1.12
CA ALA A 4 1.68 14.76 0.27
C ALA A 4 1.52 13.61 -0.71
N VAL A 5 0.31 13.04 -0.82
CA VAL A 5 -0.03 12.04 -1.85
C VAL A 5 -0.64 12.73 -3.06
N LYS A 6 -0.14 12.40 -4.24
CA LYS A 6 -0.60 12.95 -5.52
C LYS A 6 -0.94 11.81 -6.49
N ALA A 7 -2.05 11.96 -7.21
CA ALA A 7 -2.33 11.16 -8.40
C ALA A 7 -1.47 11.66 -9.55
N VAL A 8 -0.89 10.76 -10.31
CA VAL A 8 -0.03 11.10 -11.46
C VAL A 8 -0.48 10.31 -12.67
N THR A 9 -0.74 11.01 -13.76
CA THR A 9 -0.92 10.38 -15.07
C THR A 9 0.47 10.19 -15.69
N PHE A 10 0.84 8.96 -15.96
CA PHE A 10 2.13 8.63 -16.53
C PHE A 10 2.06 8.59 -18.05
N ASP A 11 2.76 9.53 -18.65
CA ASP A 11 3.12 9.53 -20.07
C ASP A 11 4.65 9.41 -20.22
N ALA A 12 5.16 9.58 -21.43
CA ALA A 12 6.58 9.49 -21.69
C ALA A 12 7.40 10.61 -21.01
N ALA A 13 6.81 11.80 -20.81
CA ALA A 13 7.49 12.92 -20.15
C ALA A 13 7.56 12.64 -18.64
N THR A 14 6.44 12.32 -18.01
CA THR A 14 6.36 11.96 -16.58
C THR A 14 7.27 10.78 -16.24
N TRP A 15 7.34 9.77 -17.12
CA TRP A 15 8.27 8.65 -16.94
C TRP A 15 9.73 9.11 -16.96
N ARG A 16 10.09 10.03 -17.86
CA ARG A 16 11.47 10.57 -17.93
C ARG A 16 11.86 11.24 -16.61
N ASP A 17 10.93 11.97 -16.00
CA ASP A 17 11.19 12.74 -14.79
C ASP A 17 11.16 11.87 -13.51
N LEU A 18 10.19 10.97 -13.37
CA LEU A 18 9.96 10.21 -12.16
C LEU A 18 10.47 8.76 -12.21
N GLY A 19 10.53 8.17 -13.38
CA GLY A 19 10.97 6.80 -13.60
C GLY A 19 12.32 6.45 -12.97
N PRO A 20 13.36 7.29 -13.11
CA PRO A 20 14.66 7.03 -12.48
C PRO A 20 14.57 6.85 -10.97
N ARG A 21 13.79 7.71 -10.26
CA ARG A 21 13.62 7.61 -8.82
C ARG A 21 12.76 6.41 -8.41
N MET A 22 11.72 6.09 -9.17
CA MET A 22 10.92 4.88 -8.94
C MET A 22 11.77 3.61 -9.07
N LEU A 23 12.63 3.55 -10.09
CA LEU A 23 13.56 2.42 -10.29
C LEU A 23 14.64 2.34 -9.20
N GLU A 24 15.05 3.47 -8.65
CA GLU A 24 15.97 3.49 -7.51
C GLU A 24 15.31 2.87 -6.27
N LEU A 25 14.08 3.28 -5.92
CA LEU A 25 13.31 2.71 -4.82
C LEU A 25 13.08 1.22 -5.01
N GLU A 26 12.77 0.80 -6.22
CA GLU A 26 12.58 -0.60 -6.59
C GLU A 26 13.86 -1.42 -6.37
N ARG A 27 15.01 -0.92 -6.81
CA ARG A 27 16.29 -1.59 -6.59
C ARG A 27 16.71 -1.64 -5.14
N GLN A 28 16.40 -0.61 -4.36
CA GLN A 28 16.66 -0.59 -2.91
C GLN A 28 15.86 -1.67 -2.17
N GLU A 29 14.63 -1.95 -2.60
CA GLU A 29 13.79 -2.99 -1.98
C GLU A 29 14.13 -4.40 -2.46
N TRP A 30 14.30 -4.57 -3.76
CA TRP A 30 14.33 -5.90 -4.38
C TRP A 30 15.72 -6.34 -4.87
N GLY A 31 16.69 -5.42 -4.94
CA GLY A 31 18.04 -5.71 -5.44
C GLY A 31 18.00 -6.30 -6.85
N PRO A 32 18.60 -7.50 -7.03
CA PRO A 32 18.61 -8.18 -8.34
C PRO A 32 17.24 -8.62 -8.86
N ARG A 33 16.22 -8.65 -7.99
CA ARG A 33 14.84 -9.03 -8.34
C ARG A 33 13.97 -7.84 -8.70
N ALA A 34 14.51 -6.62 -8.66
CA ALA A 34 13.79 -5.41 -9.04
C ALA A 34 13.29 -5.49 -10.48
N PHE A 35 12.13 -4.91 -10.73
CA PHE A 35 11.62 -4.77 -12.10
C PHE A 35 12.63 -4.03 -12.98
N SER A 36 12.76 -4.50 -14.21
CA SER A 36 13.52 -3.80 -15.23
C SER A 36 12.87 -2.43 -15.55
N PRO A 37 13.63 -1.48 -16.12
CA PRO A 37 13.07 -0.20 -16.57
C PRO A 37 11.91 -0.35 -17.55
N ARG A 38 11.93 -1.39 -18.38
CA ARG A 38 10.87 -1.69 -19.34
C ARG A 38 9.58 -2.15 -18.65
N GLU A 39 9.70 -3.05 -17.68
CA GLU A 39 8.56 -3.58 -16.92
C GLU A 39 7.92 -2.48 -16.07
N MET A 40 8.72 -1.73 -15.31
CA MET A 40 8.23 -0.64 -14.48
C MET A 40 7.54 0.44 -15.33
N ARG A 41 8.16 0.81 -16.46
CA ARG A 41 7.55 1.76 -17.40
C ARG A 41 6.21 1.24 -17.91
N TRP A 42 6.17 -0.04 -18.34
CA TRP A 42 4.94 -0.65 -18.84
C TRP A 42 3.83 -0.63 -17.79
N GLN A 43 4.14 -0.99 -16.54
CA GLN A 43 3.17 -0.93 -15.45
C GLN A 43 2.63 0.49 -15.23
N ALA A 44 3.51 1.50 -15.18
CA ALA A 44 3.13 2.87 -14.88
C ALA A 44 2.42 3.59 -16.03
N THR A 45 2.79 3.30 -17.29
CA THR A 45 2.22 3.96 -18.48
C THR A 45 1.08 3.19 -19.14
N ASN A 46 0.69 2.05 -18.56
CA ASN A 46 -0.48 1.34 -19.04
C ASN A 46 -1.72 2.23 -18.92
N ARG A 47 -2.57 2.24 -19.95
CA ARG A 47 -3.79 3.07 -20.03
C ARG A 47 -4.69 2.93 -18.80
N ASP A 48 -4.77 1.72 -18.25
CA ASP A 48 -5.66 1.42 -17.13
C ASP A 48 -4.97 1.52 -15.76
N ALA A 49 -3.68 1.84 -15.73
CA ALA A 49 -2.94 1.99 -14.50
C ALA A 49 -3.46 3.17 -13.64
N VAL A 50 -3.44 2.95 -12.34
CA VAL A 50 -3.59 4.00 -11.33
C VAL A 50 -2.25 4.16 -10.65
N VAL A 51 -1.63 5.32 -10.81
CA VAL A 51 -0.35 5.63 -10.17
C VAL A 51 -0.54 6.73 -9.16
N MET A 52 -0.13 6.45 -7.93
CA MET A 52 -0.10 7.39 -6.81
C MET A 52 1.33 7.56 -6.33
N THR A 53 1.70 8.78 -6.00
CA THR A 53 3.03 9.13 -5.51
C THR A 53 2.93 9.85 -4.18
N THR A 54 3.93 9.69 -3.32
CA THR A 54 4.03 10.47 -2.08
C THR A 54 5.33 11.23 -2.03
N TRP A 55 5.27 12.46 -1.51
CA TRP A 55 6.33 13.45 -1.60
C TRP A 55 6.63 14.07 -0.24
N ASP A 56 7.92 14.31 0.01
CA ASP A 56 8.40 15.19 1.07
C ASP A 56 9.06 16.41 0.42
N GLY A 57 8.36 17.55 0.41
CA GLY A 57 8.77 18.70 -0.40
C GLY A 57 8.89 18.31 -1.90
N PRO A 58 10.06 18.49 -2.52
CA PRO A 58 10.32 18.12 -3.92
C PRO A 58 10.73 16.66 -4.10
N ILE A 59 10.94 15.90 -3.01
CA ILE A 59 11.51 14.54 -3.06
C ILE A 59 10.38 13.52 -3.19
N LEU A 60 10.43 12.68 -4.21
CA LEU A 60 9.58 11.49 -4.33
C LEU A 60 10.06 10.44 -3.33
N ILE A 61 9.25 10.16 -2.31
CA ILE A 61 9.57 9.24 -1.21
C ILE A 61 8.80 7.92 -1.27
N GLY A 62 7.90 7.75 -2.22
CA GLY A 62 7.19 6.50 -2.41
C GLY A 62 6.17 6.58 -3.53
N PHE A 63 5.71 5.41 -3.96
CA PHE A 63 4.71 5.30 -5.01
C PHE A 63 3.88 4.02 -4.85
N ALA A 64 2.73 3.99 -5.48
CA ALA A 64 1.90 2.81 -5.67
C ALA A 64 1.41 2.75 -7.12
N VAL A 65 1.42 1.56 -7.69
CA VAL A 65 0.88 1.27 -9.01
C VAL A 65 -0.15 0.17 -8.88
N ALA A 66 -1.38 0.43 -9.33
CA ALA A 66 -2.40 -0.59 -9.50
C ALA A 66 -2.79 -0.67 -10.97
N GLY A 67 -3.07 -1.87 -11.43
CA GLY A 67 -3.49 -2.16 -12.78
C GLY A 67 -4.76 -3.00 -12.81
N PRO A 68 -5.38 -3.16 -13.98
CA PRO A 68 -6.53 -4.05 -14.10
C PRO A 68 -6.10 -5.48 -13.77
N ALA A 69 -6.92 -6.17 -13.00
CA ALA A 69 -6.89 -7.62 -13.02
C ALA A 69 -7.57 -8.10 -14.30
N TRP A 70 -7.31 -9.35 -14.66
CA TRP A 70 -7.86 -9.98 -15.86
C TRP A 70 -9.38 -10.25 -15.80
N THR A 71 -10.05 -9.78 -14.75
CA THR A 71 -11.50 -9.93 -14.51
C THR A 71 -12.18 -8.59 -14.26
N ASP A 72 -13.39 -8.43 -14.75
CA ASP A 72 -14.21 -7.23 -14.59
C ASP A 72 -14.41 -6.86 -13.11
N GLY A 73 -14.34 -5.56 -12.82
CA GLY A 73 -14.60 -5.02 -11.49
C GLY A 73 -13.48 -5.19 -10.47
N ARG A 74 -12.33 -5.74 -10.87
CA ARG A 74 -11.17 -6.02 -10.00
C ARG A 74 -9.91 -5.35 -10.51
N ALA A 75 -9.01 -4.99 -9.60
CA ALA A 75 -7.65 -4.54 -9.89
C ALA A 75 -6.64 -5.30 -9.05
N SER A 76 -5.36 -5.25 -9.44
CA SER A 76 -4.23 -5.74 -8.63
C SER A 76 -3.32 -4.58 -8.23
N LEU A 77 -2.86 -4.58 -6.98
CA LEU A 77 -1.78 -3.70 -6.54
C LEU A 77 -0.46 -4.28 -7.05
N LEU A 78 0.02 -3.75 -8.17
CA LEU A 78 1.21 -4.25 -8.86
C LEU A 78 2.49 -3.92 -8.12
N ASN A 79 2.53 -2.74 -7.47
CA ASN A 79 3.66 -2.29 -6.69
C ASN A 79 3.25 -1.25 -5.66
N VAL A 80 3.87 -1.28 -4.48
CA VAL A 80 3.80 -0.21 -3.49
C VAL A 80 5.11 -0.14 -2.71
N LEU A 81 5.78 0.99 -2.78
CA LEU A 81 7.07 1.20 -2.12
C LEU A 81 7.12 2.54 -1.40
N ILE A 82 7.79 2.50 -0.25
CA ILE A 82 8.18 3.69 0.52
C ILE A 82 9.70 3.64 0.69
N ASP A 83 10.35 4.76 0.46
CA ASP A 83 11.77 4.97 0.72
C ASP A 83 12.12 4.45 2.13
N PRO A 84 13.15 3.60 2.28
CA PRO A 84 13.56 3.05 3.57
C PRO A 84 13.70 4.10 4.68
N ALA A 85 14.21 5.30 4.37
CA ALA A 85 14.36 6.40 5.33
C ALA A 85 13.03 6.96 5.87
N TYR A 86 11.92 6.65 5.21
CA TYR A 86 10.58 7.14 5.56
C TYR A 86 9.63 6.04 6.06
N ARG A 87 10.11 4.81 6.19
CA ARG A 87 9.30 3.67 6.68
C ARG A 87 8.93 3.83 8.17
N GLY A 88 8.01 3.00 8.62
CA GLY A 88 7.52 3.04 10.01
C GLY A 88 6.58 4.20 10.32
N ARG A 89 6.36 5.13 9.39
CA ARG A 89 5.49 6.32 9.58
C ARG A 89 4.07 6.12 9.03
N GLY A 90 3.72 4.93 8.61
CA GLY A 90 2.38 4.60 8.08
C GLY A 90 2.05 5.19 6.71
N LEU A 91 3.05 5.66 5.95
CA LEU A 91 2.87 6.36 4.67
C LEU A 91 2.30 5.47 3.55
N VAL A 92 2.41 4.16 3.67
CA VAL A 92 1.83 3.22 2.72
C VAL A 92 0.30 3.31 2.66
N TRP A 93 -0.35 3.56 3.81
CA TRP A 93 -1.80 3.56 3.88
C TRP A 93 -2.46 4.74 3.15
N PRO A 94 -2.00 5.99 3.28
CA PRO A 94 -2.49 7.09 2.45
C PRO A 94 -2.32 6.84 0.94
N LEU A 95 -1.23 6.18 0.51
CA LEU A 95 -1.02 5.79 -0.88
C LEU A 95 -2.07 4.79 -1.35
N ILE A 96 -2.22 3.67 -0.63
CA ILE A 96 -3.19 2.63 -1.00
C ILE A 96 -4.63 3.20 -0.93
N ALA A 97 -4.93 4.03 0.07
CA ALA A 97 -6.22 4.70 0.15
C ALA A 97 -6.51 5.63 -1.05
N ALA A 98 -5.48 6.27 -1.60
CA ALA A 98 -5.61 7.07 -2.82
C ALA A 98 -5.85 6.19 -4.05
N VAL A 99 -5.16 5.04 -4.15
CA VAL A 99 -5.42 4.01 -5.17
C VAL A 99 -6.86 3.53 -5.08
N GLU A 100 -7.34 3.14 -3.89
CA GLU A 100 -8.73 2.70 -3.69
C GLU A 100 -9.75 3.73 -4.18
N ARG A 101 -9.56 5.00 -3.85
CA ARG A 101 -10.48 6.07 -4.31
C ARG A 101 -10.51 6.18 -5.82
N ALA A 102 -9.35 6.13 -6.47
CA ALA A 102 -9.26 6.19 -7.93
C ALA A 102 -9.89 4.97 -8.61
N LEU A 103 -9.66 3.78 -8.06
CA LEU A 103 -10.29 2.54 -8.54
C LEU A 103 -11.81 2.57 -8.35
N PHE A 104 -12.28 3.02 -7.18
CA PHE A 104 -13.71 3.15 -6.90
C PHE A 104 -14.41 4.08 -7.89
N ALA A 105 -13.79 5.21 -8.23
CA ALA A 105 -14.31 6.16 -9.22
C ALA A 105 -14.40 5.55 -10.65
N ARG A 106 -13.59 4.53 -10.94
CA ARG A 106 -13.62 3.77 -12.20
C ARG A 106 -14.57 2.57 -12.17
N GLY A 107 -15.35 2.40 -11.10
CA GLY A 107 -16.27 1.27 -10.96
C GLY A 107 -15.63 -0.03 -10.43
N ILE A 108 -14.34 -0.03 -10.11
CA ILE A 108 -13.64 -1.18 -9.52
C ILE A 108 -14.05 -1.33 -8.05
N ARG A 109 -14.36 -2.55 -7.63
CA ARG A 109 -14.87 -2.85 -6.27
C ARG A 109 -13.97 -3.78 -5.47
N GLU A 110 -12.99 -4.41 -6.11
CA GLU A 110 -12.04 -5.33 -5.48
C GLU A 110 -10.61 -4.97 -5.86
N LEU A 111 -9.70 -5.09 -4.91
CA LEU A 111 -8.26 -4.91 -5.07
C LEU A 111 -7.54 -6.11 -4.50
N ASP A 112 -6.81 -6.84 -5.34
CA ASP A 112 -5.95 -7.93 -4.90
C ASP A 112 -4.55 -7.37 -4.55
N ILE A 113 -4.03 -7.80 -3.41
CA ILE A 113 -2.74 -7.39 -2.87
C ILE A 113 -1.92 -8.64 -2.57
N ASP A 114 -0.82 -8.83 -3.31
CA ASP A 114 0.18 -9.84 -3.00
C ASP A 114 1.14 -9.26 -1.96
N ALA A 115 0.85 -9.54 -0.70
CA ALA A 115 1.56 -8.97 0.42
C ALA A 115 2.65 -9.92 0.94
N ARG A 116 3.88 -9.40 1.09
CA ARG A 116 5.00 -10.17 1.63
C ARG A 116 4.75 -10.54 3.09
N VAL A 117 5.03 -11.80 3.44
CA VAL A 117 4.81 -12.36 4.77
C VAL A 117 6.01 -12.02 5.69
N GLU A 118 7.24 -12.20 5.22
CA GLU A 118 8.45 -12.08 6.03
C GLU A 118 8.67 -10.69 6.64
N ASN A 119 8.19 -9.64 6.00
CA ASN A 119 8.30 -8.26 6.52
C ASN A 119 7.06 -7.81 7.31
N GLY A 120 6.11 -8.72 7.55
CA GLY A 120 4.86 -8.44 8.27
C GLY A 120 3.85 -7.59 7.51
N PHE A 121 4.06 -7.32 6.22
CA PHE A 121 3.13 -6.49 5.44
C PHE A 121 1.79 -7.19 5.23
N ALA A 122 1.78 -8.52 5.03
CA ALA A 122 0.56 -9.31 4.91
C ALA A 122 -0.36 -9.15 6.14
N ASP A 123 0.19 -9.35 7.34
CA ASP A 123 -0.56 -9.22 8.60
C ASP A 123 -1.02 -7.76 8.82
N ASN A 124 -0.23 -6.80 8.39
CA ASN A 124 -0.61 -5.38 8.47
C ASN A 124 -1.76 -5.04 7.53
N VAL A 125 -1.80 -5.61 6.31
CA VAL A 125 -2.92 -5.47 5.37
C VAL A 125 -4.19 -6.03 5.98
N GLU A 126 -4.17 -7.27 6.49
CA GLU A 126 -5.33 -7.89 7.11
C GLU A 126 -5.84 -7.07 8.31
N ARG A 127 -4.94 -6.63 9.19
CA ARG A 127 -5.30 -5.80 10.35
C ARG A 127 -5.87 -4.45 9.95
N HIS A 128 -5.30 -3.81 8.92
CA HIS A 128 -5.76 -2.50 8.46
C HIS A 128 -7.16 -2.55 7.86
N TYR A 129 -7.43 -3.58 7.07
CA TYR A 129 -8.70 -3.71 6.37
C TYR A 129 -9.79 -4.44 7.17
N GLY A 130 -9.41 -5.31 8.10
CA GLY A 130 -10.35 -6.07 8.94
C GLY A 130 -11.38 -6.82 8.09
N SER A 131 -12.66 -6.60 8.36
CA SER A 131 -13.76 -7.27 7.64
C SER A 131 -13.87 -6.95 6.13
N ARG A 132 -13.07 -6.01 5.63
CA ARG A 132 -12.97 -5.72 4.20
C ARG A 132 -11.94 -6.60 3.48
N ALA A 133 -11.06 -7.25 4.23
CA ALA A 133 -10.03 -8.15 3.70
C ALA A 133 -10.54 -9.61 3.70
N THR A 134 -10.18 -10.35 2.67
CA THR A 134 -10.37 -11.79 2.57
C THR A 134 -9.09 -12.39 2.02
N VAL A 135 -8.50 -13.35 2.72
CA VAL A 135 -7.36 -14.11 2.22
C VAL A 135 -7.86 -15.03 1.11
N ILE A 136 -7.32 -14.83 -0.10
CA ILE A 136 -7.68 -15.62 -1.29
C ILE A 136 -6.72 -16.79 -1.44
N GLU A 137 -5.44 -16.54 -1.19
CA GLU A 137 -4.40 -17.56 -1.22
C GLU A 137 -3.49 -17.38 -0.01
N GLN A 138 -3.31 -18.46 0.74
CA GLN A 138 -2.40 -18.49 1.89
C GLN A 138 -0.94 -18.43 1.43
N ASP A 139 -0.05 -18.28 2.37
CA ASP A 139 1.37 -18.05 2.15
C ASP A 139 1.97 -18.97 1.08
N HIS A 140 2.23 -18.42 -0.08
CA HIS A 140 2.77 -19.13 -1.25
C HIS A 140 4.15 -18.57 -1.65
N PRO A 141 5.03 -19.38 -2.23
CA PRO A 141 6.33 -18.92 -2.70
C PRO A 141 6.19 -18.01 -3.94
N SER A 142 7.01 -16.97 -3.99
CA SER A 142 7.13 -16.11 -5.15
C SER A 142 8.60 -15.72 -5.38
N PRO A 143 8.97 -15.15 -6.53
CA PRO A 143 10.31 -14.59 -6.73
C PRO A 143 10.70 -13.54 -5.69
N TYR A 144 9.73 -12.93 -5.01
CA TYR A 144 9.92 -11.85 -4.04
C TYR A 144 9.83 -12.29 -2.57
N GLY A 145 9.88 -13.60 -2.31
CA GLY A 145 9.68 -14.22 -1.01
C GLY A 145 8.29 -14.82 -0.86
N ARG A 146 7.92 -15.24 0.35
CA ARG A 146 6.56 -15.74 0.57
C ARG A 146 5.56 -14.59 0.55
N GLN A 147 4.47 -14.81 -0.16
CA GLN A 147 3.38 -13.85 -0.29
C GLN A 147 2.06 -14.46 0.13
N ARG A 148 1.15 -13.62 0.57
CA ARG A 148 -0.25 -13.92 0.81
C ARG A 148 -1.08 -13.03 -0.09
N THR A 149 -1.97 -13.63 -0.88
CA THR A 149 -2.89 -12.86 -1.71
C THR A 149 -4.13 -12.48 -0.90
N ILE A 150 -4.32 -11.21 -0.70
CA ILE A 150 -5.41 -10.64 0.09
C ILE A 150 -6.30 -9.80 -0.82
N ARG A 151 -7.56 -10.16 -0.92
CA ARG A 151 -8.57 -9.38 -1.61
C ARG A 151 -9.20 -8.39 -0.68
N VAL A 152 -9.21 -7.13 -1.09
CA VAL A 152 -9.79 -6.04 -0.33
C VAL A 152 -11.01 -5.48 -1.06
N ARG A 153 -12.13 -5.32 -0.35
CA ARG A 153 -13.28 -4.58 -0.88
C ARG A 153 -12.95 -3.09 -0.90
N VAL A 154 -12.91 -2.52 -2.11
CA VAL A 154 -12.63 -1.10 -2.34
C VAL A 154 -13.78 -0.24 -1.86
N ALA A 155 -13.49 0.85 -1.15
CA ALA A 155 -14.49 1.79 -0.61
C ALA A 155 -14.17 3.24 -1.01
N ALA A 156 -15.22 4.04 -1.23
CA ALA A 156 -15.08 5.46 -1.55
C ALA A 156 -14.38 6.28 -0.45
N LYS A 157 -14.54 5.88 0.82
CA LYS A 157 -13.83 6.43 1.98
C LYS A 157 -13.00 5.31 2.59
N ALA A 158 -11.69 5.38 2.48
CA ALA A 158 -10.80 4.56 3.28
C ALA A 158 -11.06 4.89 4.76
N GLY A 159 -11.65 3.95 5.48
CA GLY A 159 -12.07 4.15 6.87
C GLY A 159 -10.86 4.42 7.77
N ARG A 160 -10.74 5.63 8.29
CA ARG A 160 -9.93 5.91 9.47
C ARG A 160 -10.58 5.21 10.67
N ARG A 161 -10.22 3.98 10.96
CA ARG A 161 -10.38 3.48 12.33
C ARG A 161 -9.19 3.99 13.13
N ALA A 162 -9.43 5.06 13.90
CA ALA A 162 -8.54 5.40 15.00
C ALA A 162 -8.43 4.17 15.94
N PRO A 163 -7.21 3.84 16.41
CA PRO A 163 -7.07 2.79 17.43
C PRO A 163 -7.90 3.20 18.64
N LYS A 164 -8.84 2.33 19.06
CA LYS A 164 -9.53 2.47 20.34
C LYS A 164 -8.46 2.47 21.42
N ALA A 165 -8.27 3.61 22.05
CA ALA A 165 -7.48 3.69 23.28
C ALA A 165 -8.09 2.71 24.29
N THR A 166 -7.37 1.67 24.65
CA THR A 166 -7.69 0.78 25.74
C THR A 166 -7.64 1.60 27.04
N ARG A 167 -8.81 1.94 27.55
CA ARG A 167 -8.95 2.54 28.88
C ARG A 167 -8.48 1.49 29.90
N SER A 168 -7.25 1.64 30.36
CA SER A 168 -6.73 0.91 31.51
C SER A 168 -7.53 1.35 32.74
N SER A 169 -8.45 0.51 33.19
CA SER A 169 -9.13 0.65 34.48
C SER A 169 -8.14 0.28 35.57
N ARG A 170 -7.41 1.27 36.06
CA ARG A 170 -6.73 1.12 37.38
C ARG A 170 -7.81 1.14 38.47
N GLY A 171 -8.23 -0.06 38.89
CA GLY A 171 -8.94 -0.27 40.10
C GLY A 171 -8.00 -0.03 41.29
N GLY A 172 -8.13 1.13 41.91
CA GLY A 172 -7.48 1.42 43.19
C GLY A 172 -8.15 0.59 44.32
N LYS A 173 -7.47 -0.42 44.84
CA LYS A 173 -7.77 -1.00 46.14
C LYS A 173 -7.27 -0.06 47.24
N ARG A 174 -8.19 0.51 48.01
CA ARG A 174 -7.90 1.14 49.29
C ARG A 174 -7.55 0.05 50.32
N PRO A 175 -6.53 0.22 51.17
CA PRO A 175 -6.34 -0.64 52.34
C PRO A 175 -7.35 -0.26 53.45
N ALA A 176 -7.89 -1.27 54.08
CA ALA A 176 -8.71 -1.14 55.26
C ALA A 176 -7.80 -0.92 56.48
N GLU A 177 -8.04 0.14 57.22
CA GLU A 177 -7.50 0.32 58.57
C GLU A 177 -8.24 -0.59 59.53
N SER A 178 -7.49 -1.38 60.29
CA SER A 178 -7.98 -2.13 61.41
C SER A 178 -7.61 -1.43 62.72
N ARG A 179 -8.58 -1.26 63.58
CA ARG A 179 -8.38 -1.05 65.01
C ARG A 179 -8.15 -2.39 65.70
#